data_94ba5c3272ff9bab529e7249f2b14ac0
#
_entry.id   94ba5c3272ff9bab529e7249f2b14ac0
#
_cell.length_a   1.000
_cell.length_b   1.000
_cell.length_c   1.000
_cell.angle_alpha   90.00
_cell.angle_beta   90.00
_cell.angle_gamma   90.00
#
_symmetry.space_group_name_H-M   'P 1'
#
loop_
_entity.id
_entity.type
_entity.pdbx_description
1 polymer ?
#
loop_
_entity_poly.entity_id
_entity_poly.type
_entity_poly.pdbx_seq_one_letter_code
_entity_poly.pdbx_strand_id
1 'polypeptide(L)'
;NSAEFDGLDFDGAFNGIADKLEKLGMGKRQVNYRLRDWGVSRQRYWGAPIPMLTLPNGETIPAPIEDLPIILPEDVVMDGVKSPIKADPNWAKTTFNGEPALKETDTFDTFMESSWYYARYTSPSYAEGMLDKDEANYWLPVDQYIGGIEHATMHLLYFRFFHKLLRDAGFVTSDEPAQKLLCQ
;
A
#
# COMPACT_ATOMS: atom_id res chain seq x y z
N ASN A 1 40.06 8.76 23.32
CA ASN A 1 39.70 9.38 24.63
C ASN A 1 38.18 9.34 24.83
N SER A 2 37.59 8.17 24.68
CA SER A 2 36.13 7.97 24.81
C SER A 2 35.76 7.26 26.11
N ALA A 3 36.72 7.15 27.04
CA ALA A 3 36.59 6.52 28.36
C ALA A 3 35.99 5.08 28.25
N GLU A 4 34.80 4.85 28.78
CA GLU A 4 34.15 3.54 28.75
C GLU A 4 33.81 3.04 27.34
N PHE A 5 33.93 3.87 26.31
CA PHE A 5 33.68 3.52 24.92
C PHE A 5 34.95 3.25 24.10
N ASP A 6 36.14 3.36 24.74
CA ASP A 6 37.40 3.10 24.07
C ASP A 6 37.49 1.63 23.60
N GLY A 7 37.92 1.43 22.36
CA GLY A 7 38.07 0.11 21.77
C GLY A 7 36.79 -0.53 21.18
N LEU A 8 35.67 0.16 21.27
CA LEU A 8 34.45 -0.28 20.61
C LEU A 8 34.48 0.08 19.12
N ASP A 9 33.86 -0.77 18.30
CA ASP A 9 33.54 -0.44 16.93
C ASP A 9 32.40 0.61 16.84
N PHE A 10 32.03 1.02 15.63
CA PHE A 10 31.02 2.05 15.43
C PHE A 10 29.66 1.68 16.07
N ASP A 11 29.21 0.44 15.86
CA ASP A 11 27.89 0.00 16.35
C ASP A 11 27.90 -0.14 17.88
N GLY A 12 28.94 -0.68 18.44
CA GLY A 12 29.14 -0.79 19.89
C GLY A 12 29.18 0.58 20.57
N ALA A 13 29.94 1.53 20.01
CA ALA A 13 30.02 2.88 20.52
C ALA A 13 28.69 3.63 20.39
N PHE A 14 28.00 3.52 19.23
CA PHE A 14 26.70 4.13 19.00
C PHE A 14 25.67 3.65 20.03
N ASN A 15 25.55 2.33 20.22
CA ASN A 15 24.62 1.75 21.16
C ASN A 15 24.96 2.11 22.60
N GLY A 16 26.22 2.02 22.98
CA GLY A 16 26.66 2.33 24.34
C GLY A 16 26.42 3.80 24.73
N ILE A 17 26.71 4.73 23.82
CA ILE A 17 26.44 6.17 24.04
C ILE A 17 24.92 6.42 24.11
N ALA A 18 24.12 5.81 23.22
CA ALA A 18 22.68 5.96 23.24
C ALA A 18 22.08 5.45 24.56
N ASP A 19 22.49 4.27 25.02
CA ASP A 19 22.07 3.72 26.31
C ASP A 19 22.40 4.64 27.49
N LYS A 20 23.61 5.23 27.47
CA LYS A 20 24.03 6.17 28.51
C LYS A 20 23.17 7.43 28.51
N LEU A 21 22.88 8.00 27.34
CA LEU A 21 22.04 9.19 27.23
C LEU A 21 20.59 8.92 27.66
N GLU A 22 20.06 7.76 27.34
CA GLU A 22 18.72 7.34 27.78
C GLU A 22 18.66 7.18 29.31
N LYS A 23 19.65 6.53 29.91
CA LYS A 23 19.73 6.36 31.38
C LYS A 23 19.87 7.71 32.13
N LEU A 24 20.52 8.69 31.53
CA LEU A 24 20.65 10.03 32.08
C LEU A 24 19.45 10.94 31.82
N GLY A 25 18.45 10.47 31.03
CA GLY A 25 17.30 11.28 30.62
C GLY A 25 17.68 12.44 29.67
N MET A 26 18.85 12.37 29.03
CA MET A 26 19.41 13.42 28.17
C MET A 26 19.10 13.17 26.67
N GLY A 27 18.55 12.01 26.31
CA GLY A 27 18.24 11.66 24.94
C GLY A 27 17.39 10.41 24.86
N LYS A 28 16.93 10.10 23.65
CA LYS A 28 16.25 8.86 23.32
C LYS A 28 16.58 8.44 21.91
N ARG A 29 16.55 7.13 21.64
CA ARG A 29 16.60 6.63 20.27
C ARG A 29 15.33 7.02 19.54
N GLN A 30 15.49 7.46 18.31
CA GLN A 30 14.37 7.82 17.45
C GLN A 30 14.64 7.32 16.03
N VAL A 31 13.64 6.69 15.44
CA VAL A 31 13.66 6.32 14.01
C VAL A 31 12.95 7.41 13.23
N ASN A 32 13.65 8.01 12.28
CA ASN A 32 13.09 8.99 11.36
C ASN A 32 12.98 8.36 9.98
N TYR A 33 11.77 8.30 9.45
CA TYR A 33 11.53 7.84 8.09
C TYR A 33 11.81 8.97 7.11
N ARG A 34 12.51 8.65 6.01
CA ARG A 34 12.82 9.62 4.94
C ARG A 34 11.83 9.57 3.77
N LEU A 35 10.85 8.70 3.84
CA LEU A 35 9.77 8.65 2.87
C LEU A 35 8.78 9.78 3.18
N ARG A 36 8.46 10.58 2.17
CA ARG A 36 7.38 11.58 2.26
C ARG A 36 6.05 10.88 2.14
N ASP A 37 5.02 11.48 2.75
CA ASP A 37 3.64 11.01 2.58
C ASP A 37 3.25 11.02 1.09
N TRP A 38 2.54 10.01 0.68
CA TRP A 38 2.02 9.85 -0.66
C TRP A 38 0.64 9.21 -0.62
N GLY A 39 -0.22 9.60 -1.54
CA GLY A 39 -1.58 9.11 -1.62
C GLY A 39 -1.74 8.08 -2.73
N VAL A 40 -2.65 7.13 -2.51
CA VAL A 40 -2.99 6.07 -3.47
C VAL A 40 -4.17 6.44 -4.37
N SER A 41 -4.92 7.49 -4.03
CA SER A 41 -6.09 7.93 -4.80
C SER A 41 -5.72 8.89 -5.91
N ARG A 42 -6.48 8.81 -7.01
CA ARG A 42 -6.33 9.68 -8.18
C ARG A 42 -7.70 10.19 -8.63
N GLN A 43 -7.78 11.47 -8.92
CA GLN A 43 -9.00 12.15 -9.40
C GLN A 43 -9.21 11.90 -10.89
N ARG A 44 -9.41 10.65 -11.26
CA ARG A 44 -9.63 10.24 -12.65
C ARG A 44 -10.61 9.08 -12.75
N TYR A 45 -11.26 8.95 -13.89
CA TYR A 45 -12.26 7.91 -14.14
C TYR A 45 -11.65 6.51 -14.25
N TRP A 46 -10.58 6.37 -15.04
CA TRP A 46 -9.95 5.09 -15.30
C TRP A 46 -9.03 4.66 -14.14
N GLY A 47 -9.15 3.42 -13.75
CA GLY A 47 -8.44 2.80 -12.65
C GLY A 47 -9.38 1.93 -11.80
N ALA A 48 -8.85 1.22 -10.80
CA ALA A 48 -9.68 0.46 -9.87
C ALA A 48 -10.44 1.39 -8.92
N PRO A 49 -11.75 1.21 -8.75
CA PRO A 49 -12.53 1.96 -7.76
C PRO A 49 -11.99 1.72 -6.34
N ILE A 50 -12.04 2.74 -5.50
CA ILE A 50 -11.68 2.62 -4.10
C ILE A 50 -12.94 2.23 -3.31
N PRO A 51 -12.98 1.04 -2.68
CA PRO A 51 -14.18 0.53 -2.03
C PRO A 51 -14.38 1.14 -0.63
N MET A 52 -14.56 2.45 -0.59
CA MET A 52 -14.78 3.21 0.64
C MET A 52 -16.06 4.04 0.56
N LEU A 53 -16.70 4.24 1.71
CA LEU A 53 -17.87 5.10 1.87
C LEU A 53 -17.58 6.21 2.86
N THR A 54 -18.11 7.41 2.57
CA THR A 54 -18.08 8.53 3.52
C THR A 54 -19.47 8.72 4.12
N LEU A 55 -19.55 8.68 5.43
CA LEU A 55 -20.77 8.86 6.20
C LEU A 55 -21.09 10.36 6.40
N PRO A 56 -22.32 10.72 6.81
CA PRO A 56 -22.71 12.13 7.03
C PRO A 56 -21.88 12.84 8.10
N ASN A 57 -21.30 12.09 9.05
CA ASN A 57 -20.42 12.64 10.08
C ASN A 57 -18.98 12.89 9.58
N GLY A 58 -18.68 12.58 8.31
CA GLY A 58 -17.36 12.69 7.70
C GLY A 58 -16.44 11.48 7.94
N GLU A 59 -16.91 10.45 8.63
CA GLU A 59 -16.16 9.20 8.82
C GLU A 59 -16.09 8.43 7.50
N THR A 60 -14.93 7.85 7.22
CA THR A 60 -14.70 7.01 6.06
C THR A 60 -14.57 5.55 6.49
N ILE A 61 -15.38 4.68 5.91
CA ILE A 61 -15.47 3.25 6.23
C ILE A 61 -15.30 2.40 4.97
N PRO A 62 -14.88 1.13 5.07
CA PRO A 62 -14.93 0.20 3.94
C PRO A 62 -16.36 -0.02 3.45
N ALA A 63 -16.54 -0.15 2.13
CA ALA A 63 -17.81 -0.59 1.57
C ALA A 63 -18.14 -2.02 2.07
N PRO A 64 -19.43 -2.33 2.33
CA PRO A 64 -19.87 -3.68 2.67
C PRO A 64 -19.46 -4.70 1.62
N ILE A 65 -19.16 -5.92 2.07
CA ILE A 65 -18.73 -7.00 1.15
C ILE A 65 -19.81 -7.32 0.10
N GLU A 66 -21.06 -7.21 0.48
CA GLU A 66 -22.21 -7.42 -0.41
C GLU A 66 -22.32 -6.38 -1.53
N ASP A 67 -21.70 -5.21 -1.36
CA ASP A 67 -21.66 -4.15 -2.37
C ASP A 67 -20.48 -4.27 -3.34
N LEU A 68 -19.64 -5.29 -3.16
CA LEU A 68 -18.46 -5.51 -4.01
C LEU A 68 -18.81 -6.46 -5.18
N PRO A 69 -18.19 -6.27 -6.34
CA PRO A 69 -17.24 -5.21 -6.68
C PRO A 69 -17.92 -3.86 -6.93
N ILE A 70 -17.24 -2.76 -6.58
CA ILE A 70 -17.67 -1.43 -7.01
C ILE A 70 -17.47 -1.31 -8.51
N ILE A 71 -18.58 -1.07 -9.24
CA ILE A 71 -18.56 -0.96 -10.70
C ILE A 71 -18.60 0.51 -11.10
N LEU A 72 -17.66 0.91 -11.96
CA LEU A 72 -17.65 2.25 -12.54
C LEU A 72 -18.81 2.44 -13.52
N PRO A 73 -19.37 3.66 -13.66
CA PRO A 73 -20.44 3.90 -14.61
C PRO A 73 -19.91 3.78 -16.05
N GLU A 74 -20.67 3.12 -16.93
CA GLU A 74 -20.27 2.95 -18.34
C GLU A 74 -20.75 4.12 -19.20
N ASP A 75 -21.90 4.71 -18.88
CA ASP A 75 -22.50 5.84 -19.59
C ASP A 75 -21.97 7.18 -19.08
N VAL A 76 -20.70 7.48 -19.35
CA VAL A 76 -20.06 8.70 -18.89
C VAL A 76 -19.79 9.68 -20.02
N VAL A 77 -19.95 10.97 -19.72
CA VAL A 77 -19.58 12.07 -20.63
C VAL A 77 -18.30 12.72 -20.13
N MET A 78 -17.28 12.72 -20.97
CA MET A 78 -15.99 13.33 -20.67
C MET A 78 -16.02 14.80 -21.09
N ASP A 79 -16.02 15.72 -20.13
CA ASP A 79 -15.90 17.18 -20.38
C ASP A 79 -14.45 17.67 -20.42
N GLY A 80 -13.49 16.78 -20.14
CA GLY A 80 -12.06 17.06 -20.15
C GLY A 80 -11.53 17.80 -18.92
N VAL A 81 -12.37 18.18 -17.97
CA VAL A 81 -11.99 18.97 -16.78
C VAL A 81 -12.16 18.18 -15.49
N LYS A 82 -13.30 17.53 -15.30
CA LYS A 82 -13.59 16.75 -14.10
C LYS A 82 -13.65 15.26 -14.40
N SER A 83 -13.26 14.43 -13.43
CA SER A 83 -13.57 13.00 -13.49
C SER A 83 -15.07 12.81 -13.66
N PRO A 84 -15.54 12.04 -14.66
CA PRO A 84 -16.97 11.81 -14.89
C PRO A 84 -17.66 11.16 -13.69
N ILE A 85 -16.98 10.34 -12.89
CA ILE A 85 -17.52 9.80 -11.64
C ILE A 85 -17.86 10.94 -10.66
N LYS A 86 -16.95 11.89 -10.53
CA LYS A 86 -17.12 13.04 -9.64
C LYS A 86 -18.14 14.04 -10.17
N ALA A 87 -18.35 14.07 -11.46
CA ALA A 87 -19.34 14.92 -12.11
C ALA A 87 -20.76 14.31 -12.06
N ASP A 88 -20.90 12.99 -11.90
CA ASP A 88 -22.21 12.34 -11.76
C ASP A 88 -22.76 12.53 -10.35
N PRO A 89 -23.87 13.29 -10.19
CA PRO A 89 -24.44 13.54 -8.88
C PRO A 89 -25.12 12.32 -8.25
N ASN A 90 -25.33 11.25 -9.00
CA ASN A 90 -26.09 10.09 -8.57
C ASN A 90 -25.23 8.87 -8.30
N TRP A 91 -24.16 8.66 -9.06
CA TRP A 91 -23.31 7.48 -8.92
C TRP A 91 -22.70 7.32 -7.52
N ALA A 92 -22.28 8.43 -6.91
CA ALA A 92 -21.68 8.40 -5.58
C ALA A 92 -22.69 8.10 -4.46
N LYS A 93 -23.99 8.34 -4.68
CA LYS A 93 -25.01 8.18 -3.63
C LYS A 93 -25.26 6.71 -3.35
N THR A 94 -25.24 6.37 -2.05
CA THR A 94 -25.57 5.04 -1.54
C THR A 94 -26.14 5.14 -0.14
N THR A 95 -26.39 4.03 0.50
CA THR A 95 -26.82 3.94 1.90
C THR A 95 -25.94 2.97 2.66
N PHE A 96 -25.75 3.23 3.94
CA PHE A 96 -25.10 2.32 4.88
C PHE A 96 -25.98 2.19 6.13
N ASN A 97 -26.40 1.00 6.48
CA ASN A 97 -27.34 0.74 7.59
C ASN A 97 -28.62 1.58 7.56
N GLY A 98 -29.10 1.88 6.35
CA GLY A 98 -30.31 2.70 6.13
C GLY A 98 -30.08 4.21 6.15
N GLU A 99 -28.89 4.68 6.47
CA GLU A 99 -28.52 6.09 6.45
C GLU A 99 -27.81 6.45 5.13
N PRO A 100 -27.96 7.69 4.64
CA PRO A 100 -27.25 8.14 3.44
C PRO A 100 -25.73 8.03 3.59
N ALA A 101 -25.05 7.60 2.53
CA ALA A 101 -23.61 7.56 2.44
C ALA A 101 -23.15 7.93 1.02
N LEU A 102 -21.87 8.23 0.85
CA LEU A 102 -21.28 8.54 -0.44
C LEU A 102 -20.14 7.57 -0.73
N LYS A 103 -20.17 6.95 -1.91
CA LYS A 103 -19.02 6.18 -2.44
C LYS A 103 -17.86 7.11 -2.76
N GLU A 104 -16.63 6.62 -2.59
CA GLU A 104 -15.44 7.32 -3.06
C GLU A 104 -15.49 7.50 -4.58
N THR A 105 -15.15 8.69 -5.05
CA THR A 105 -15.17 9.06 -6.47
C THR A 105 -13.80 9.10 -7.13
N ASP A 106 -12.75 8.95 -6.35
CA ASP A 106 -11.40 8.74 -6.87
C ASP A 106 -11.19 7.25 -7.20
N THR A 107 -10.23 6.97 -8.06
CA THR A 107 -9.75 5.61 -8.34
C THR A 107 -8.36 5.41 -7.77
N PHE A 108 -7.94 4.17 -7.61
CA PHE A 108 -6.56 3.87 -7.25
C PHE A 108 -5.58 4.30 -8.34
N ASP A 109 -4.39 4.71 -7.93
CA ASP A 109 -3.25 4.77 -8.83
C ASP A 109 -3.04 3.40 -9.49
N THR A 110 -2.76 3.39 -10.79
CA THR A 110 -2.58 2.14 -11.56
C THR A 110 -1.46 1.26 -11.03
N PHE A 111 -0.47 1.82 -10.33
CA PHE A 111 0.56 1.05 -9.66
C PHE A 111 0.04 0.22 -8.47
N MET A 112 -1.10 0.54 -7.90
CA MET A 112 -1.73 -0.30 -6.87
C MET A 112 -2.11 -1.67 -7.46
N GLU A 113 -2.73 -1.72 -8.61
CA GLU A 113 -3.11 -2.97 -9.25
C GLU A 113 -1.91 -3.74 -9.79
N SER A 114 -0.98 -3.04 -10.45
CA SER A 114 0.24 -3.66 -10.98
C SER A 114 1.25 -4.06 -9.91
N SER A 115 1.02 -3.71 -8.65
CA SER A 115 1.96 -3.97 -7.57
C SER A 115 1.99 -5.42 -7.09
N TRP A 116 0.91 -6.18 -7.27
CA TRP A 116 0.79 -7.53 -6.74
C TRP A 116 0.65 -8.63 -7.81
N TYR A 117 0.83 -8.29 -9.09
CA TYR A 117 0.70 -9.23 -10.22
C TYR A 117 1.55 -10.50 -10.05
N TYR A 118 2.78 -10.35 -9.54
CA TYR A 118 3.71 -11.46 -9.29
C TYR A 118 3.12 -12.48 -8.30
N ALA A 119 2.41 -12.01 -7.27
CA ALA A 119 1.73 -12.87 -6.32
C ALA A 119 0.53 -13.57 -6.95
N ARG A 120 -0.25 -12.87 -7.79
CA ARG A 120 -1.34 -13.49 -8.55
C ARG A 120 -0.85 -14.56 -9.52
N TYR A 121 0.32 -14.39 -10.11
CA TYR A 121 0.91 -15.36 -11.04
C TYR A 121 1.28 -16.70 -10.39
N THR A 122 1.41 -16.77 -9.07
CA THR A 122 1.64 -18.05 -8.37
C THR A 122 0.44 -18.99 -8.49
N SER A 123 -0.76 -18.44 -8.66
CA SER A 123 -2.02 -19.19 -8.76
C SER A 123 -3.00 -18.53 -9.73
N PRO A 124 -2.67 -18.47 -11.05
CA PRO A 124 -3.42 -17.67 -12.02
C PRO A 124 -4.87 -18.13 -12.21
N SER A 125 -5.15 -19.41 -11.98
CA SER A 125 -6.49 -20.00 -12.14
C SER A 125 -7.29 -20.04 -10.83
N TYR A 126 -6.77 -19.52 -9.74
CA TYR A 126 -7.47 -19.53 -8.45
C TYR A 126 -8.70 -18.62 -8.48
N ALA A 127 -9.89 -19.18 -8.20
CA ALA A 127 -11.17 -18.49 -8.31
C ALA A 127 -11.83 -18.14 -6.97
N GLU A 128 -11.25 -18.61 -5.84
CA GLU A 128 -11.86 -18.45 -4.51
C GLU A 128 -11.37 -17.18 -3.78
N GLY A 129 -10.48 -16.38 -4.41
CA GLY A 129 -9.94 -15.16 -3.81
C GLY A 129 -8.83 -14.53 -4.63
N MET A 130 -8.08 -13.63 -4.00
CA MET A 130 -6.99 -12.91 -4.64
C MET A 130 -5.88 -13.84 -5.14
N LEU A 131 -5.49 -14.81 -4.32
CA LEU A 131 -4.43 -15.78 -4.60
C LEU A 131 -4.57 -16.98 -3.67
N ASP A 132 -4.01 -18.12 -4.07
CA ASP A 132 -3.83 -19.28 -3.21
C ASP A 132 -2.63 -19.05 -2.28
N LYS A 133 -2.86 -19.20 -0.97
CA LYS A 133 -1.83 -18.90 0.05
C LYS A 133 -0.67 -19.89 0.03
N ASP A 134 -0.95 -21.15 -0.22
CA ASP A 134 0.07 -22.20 -0.20
C ASP A 134 0.98 -22.05 -1.42
N GLU A 135 0.39 -21.82 -2.60
CA GLU A 135 1.15 -21.55 -3.82
C GLU A 135 1.96 -20.24 -3.71
N ALA A 136 1.36 -19.18 -3.18
CA ALA A 136 2.07 -17.93 -2.97
C ALA A 136 3.27 -18.11 -2.02
N ASN A 137 3.10 -18.78 -0.90
CA ASN A 137 4.18 -18.99 0.07
C ASN A 137 5.24 -20.00 -0.40
N TYR A 138 4.92 -20.86 -1.36
CA TYR A 138 5.90 -21.73 -1.99
C TYR A 138 6.82 -20.96 -2.96
N TRP A 139 6.26 -20.03 -3.76
CA TRP A 139 6.99 -19.32 -4.80
C TRP A 139 7.62 -18.01 -4.34
N LEU A 140 7.11 -17.38 -3.28
CA LEU A 140 7.58 -16.09 -2.79
C LEU A 140 8.51 -16.21 -1.59
N PRO A 141 9.46 -15.28 -1.43
CA PRO A 141 9.73 -14.11 -2.26
C PRO A 141 10.38 -14.45 -3.60
N VAL A 142 10.18 -13.60 -4.62
CA VAL A 142 10.84 -13.72 -5.93
C VAL A 142 12.36 -13.70 -5.76
N ASP A 143 13.09 -14.64 -6.36
CA ASP A 143 14.55 -14.74 -6.19
C ASP A 143 15.30 -13.56 -6.79
N GLN A 144 14.91 -13.14 -7.99
CA GLN A 144 15.53 -12.04 -8.71
C GLN A 144 14.48 -11.20 -9.45
N TYR A 145 14.44 -9.92 -9.18
CA TYR A 145 13.55 -8.96 -9.83
C TYR A 145 14.36 -7.91 -10.57
N ILE A 146 14.10 -7.75 -11.87
CA ILE A 146 14.93 -6.92 -12.77
C ILE A 146 14.05 -5.90 -13.46
N GLY A 147 14.48 -4.64 -13.49
CA GLY A 147 13.76 -3.57 -14.17
C GLY A 147 14.52 -2.27 -14.24
N GLY A 148 13.89 -1.24 -14.80
CA GLY A 148 14.47 0.09 -14.93
C GLY A 148 14.64 0.79 -13.57
N ILE A 149 15.68 1.59 -13.45
CA ILE A 149 15.98 2.33 -12.20
C ILE A 149 14.88 3.35 -11.86
N GLU A 150 14.14 3.85 -12.82
CA GLU A 150 13.01 4.76 -12.62
C GLU A 150 11.92 4.18 -11.72
N HIS A 151 11.79 2.85 -11.70
CA HIS A 151 10.82 2.16 -10.85
C HIS A 151 11.15 2.17 -9.36
N ALA A 152 12.35 2.61 -8.98
CA ALA A 152 12.72 2.76 -7.56
C ALA A 152 11.78 3.71 -6.81
N THR A 153 11.24 4.73 -7.49
CA THR A 153 10.30 5.71 -6.92
C THR A 153 8.86 5.56 -7.45
N MET A 154 8.60 4.57 -8.26
CA MET A 154 7.30 4.30 -8.89
C MET A 154 6.81 2.91 -8.51
N HIS A 155 6.92 1.94 -9.40
CA HIS A 155 6.41 0.58 -9.20
C HIS A 155 6.98 -0.10 -7.94
N LEU A 156 8.28 -0.02 -7.68
CA LEU A 156 8.89 -0.72 -6.54
C LEU A 156 8.39 -0.21 -5.18
N LEU A 157 7.98 1.06 -5.08
CA LEU A 157 7.35 1.59 -3.88
C LEU A 157 6.03 0.87 -3.59
N TYR A 158 5.15 0.77 -4.58
CA TYR A 158 3.87 0.07 -4.46
C TYR A 158 4.05 -1.44 -4.33
N PHE A 159 4.98 -2.03 -5.06
CA PHE A 159 5.34 -3.45 -5.03
C PHE A 159 5.69 -3.92 -3.60
N ARG A 160 6.54 -3.15 -2.91
CA ARG A 160 6.90 -3.43 -1.51
C ARG A 160 5.77 -3.12 -0.54
N PHE A 161 5.08 -2.01 -0.73
CA PHE A 161 3.96 -1.61 0.11
C PHE A 161 2.83 -2.63 0.07
N PHE A 162 2.40 -3.02 -1.12
CA PHE A 162 1.31 -3.98 -1.28
C PHE A 162 1.67 -5.37 -0.74
N HIS A 163 2.92 -5.80 -0.91
CA HIS A 163 3.39 -7.05 -0.32
C HIS A 163 3.27 -7.06 1.20
N LYS A 164 3.63 -5.95 1.85
CA LYS A 164 3.47 -5.82 3.31
C LYS A 164 1.99 -5.87 3.72
N LEU A 165 1.09 -5.30 2.93
CA LEU A 165 -0.35 -5.45 3.16
C LEU A 165 -0.81 -6.90 3.02
N LEU A 166 -0.34 -7.62 2.00
CA LEU A 166 -0.63 -9.05 1.83
C LEU A 166 -0.10 -9.88 3.01
N ARG A 167 1.09 -9.57 3.52
CA ARG A 167 1.66 -10.20 4.71
C ARG A 167 0.78 -9.92 5.94
N ASP A 168 0.45 -8.67 6.18
CA ASP A 168 -0.34 -8.26 7.36
C ASP A 168 -1.77 -8.82 7.32
N ALA A 169 -2.32 -9.02 6.12
CA ALA A 169 -3.58 -9.72 5.89
C ALA A 169 -3.47 -11.25 5.92
N GLY A 170 -2.26 -11.80 6.11
CA GLY A 170 -2.02 -13.24 6.24
C GLY A 170 -2.10 -14.02 4.92
N PHE A 171 -1.83 -13.37 3.79
CA PHE A 171 -1.74 -14.04 2.48
C PHE A 171 -0.35 -14.58 2.20
N VAL A 172 0.69 -13.85 2.60
CA VAL A 172 2.09 -14.24 2.43
C VAL A 172 2.83 -14.15 3.77
N THR A 173 3.94 -14.88 3.90
CA THR A 173 4.75 -14.92 5.13
C THR A 173 6.04 -14.13 5.01
N SER A 174 6.51 -13.88 3.79
CA SER A 174 7.74 -13.11 3.55
C SER A 174 7.55 -11.61 3.82
N ASP A 175 8.60 -10.97 4.30
CA ASP A 175 8.59 -9.54 4.63
C ASP A 175 8.79 -8.64 3.41
N GLU A 176 9.50 -9.13 2.41
CA GLU A 176 9.79 -8.44 1.16
C GLU A 176 9.35 -9.29 -0.03
N PRO A 177 8.88 -8.68 -1.13
CA PRO A 177 8.38 -9.40 -2.29
C PRO A 177 9.48 -10.07 -3.12
N ALA A 178 10.71 -9.60 -3.02
CA ALA A 178 11.86 -10.13 -3.76
C ALA A 178 13.11 -10.17 -2.89
N GLN A 179 13.95 -11.20 -3.12
CA GLN A 179 15.24 -11.35 -2.42
C GLN A 179 16.30 -10.39 -2.98
N LYS A 180 16.29 -10.19 -4.30
CA LYS A 180 17.25 -9.33 -4.99
C LYS A 180 16.54 -8.44 -6.02
N LEU A 181 16.89 -7.16 -5.99
CA LEU A 181 16.49 -6.18 -7.00
C LEU A 181 17.72 -5.82 -7.83
N LEU A 182 17.61 -5.89 -9.14
CA LEU A 182 18.61 -5.41 -10.08
C LEU A 182 17.98 -4.31 -10.93
N CYS A 183 18.43 -3.09 -10.72
CA CYS A 183 17.99 -1.94 -11.50
C CYS A 183 18.97 -1.72 -12.67
N GLN A 184 18.42 -1.52 -13.88
CA GLN A 184 19.16 -1.24 -15.10
C GLN A 184 19.17 0.26 -15.39
#